data_60da92bf5df06ad6475fe44b4f480dfc
#
_entry.id   60da92bf5df06ad6475fe44b4f480dfc
#
_cell.length_a   1.000
_cell.length_b   1.000
_cell.length_c   1.000
_cell.angle_alpha   90.00
_cell.angle_beta   90.00
_cell.angle_gamma   90.00
#
_symmetry.space_group_name_H-M   'P 1'
#
loop_
_entity.id
_entity.type
_entity.pdbx_description
1 polymer ?
#
loop_
_entity_poly.entity_id
_entity_poly.type
_entity_poly.pdbx_seq_one_letter_code
_entity_poly.pdbx_strand_id
1 'polypeptide(L)'
;KGNNAIALSTAFNQYLKYTCNAHVSWLGNQLNLPENLPLPQKTIRNTINGKYRVYMNYCTVSYTAAYWDWERWQREIDFMAMNSINMPLATVGLELYGITRY
;
A
#
# COMPACT_ATOMS: atom_id res chain seq x y z
N LYS A 1 -9.37 11.31 -8.69
CA LYS A 1 -10.66 10.83 -8.19
C LYS A 1 -10.62 9.30 -8.07
N GLY A 2 -11.30 8.73 -7.10
CA GLY A 2 -11.43 7.28 -6.90
C GLY A 2 -12.81 6.94 -6.34
N ASN A 3 -13.27 5.70 -6.56
CA ASN A 3 -14.59 5.23 -6.07
C ASN A 3 -14.57 4.90 -4.57
N ASN A 4 -13.38 4.71 -4.01
CA ASN A 4 -13.17 4.42 -2.58
C ASN A 4 -11.77 4.91 -2.15
N ALA A 5 -11.45 4.77 -0.87
CA ALA A 5 -10.19 5.24 -0.30
C ALA A 5 -8.96 4.59 -0.96
N ILE A 6 -9.00 3.28 -1.23
CA ILE A 6 -7.91 2.57 -1.90
C ILE A 6 -7.69 3.08 -3.32
N ALA A 7 -8.77 3.27 -4.08
CA ALA A 7 -8.67 3.83 -5.43
C ALA A 7 -8.12 5.26 -5.43
N LEU A 8 -8.46 6.05 -4.41
CA LEU A 8 -7.92 7.40 -4.24
C LEU A 8 -6.42 7.36 -3.92
N SER A 9 -5.99 6.51 -2.99
CA SER A 9 -4.58 6.32 -2.63
C SER A 9 -3.76 5.83 -3.83
N THR A 10 -4.31 4.89 -4.60
CA THR A 10 -3.68 4.41 -5.83
C THR A 10 -3.54 5.53 -6.87
N ALA A 11 -4.57 6.36 -7.05
CA ALA A 11 -4.51 7.49 -7.96
C ALA A 11 -3.44 8.52 -7.54
N PHE A 12 -3.30 8.74 -6.23
CA PHE A 12 -2.25 9.58 -5.68
C PHE A 12 -0.86 9.00 -5.94
N ASN A 13 -0.65 7.70 -5.74
CA ASN A 13 0.60 7.04 -6.04
C ASN A 13 0.96 7.12 -7.54
N GLN A 14 -0.02 6.98 -8.43
CA GLN A 14 0.18 7.16 -9.88
C GLN A 14 0.61 8.60 -10.21
N TYR A 15 0.00 9.58 -9.56
CA TYR A 15 0.39 10.98 -9.71
C TYR A 15 1.84 11.22 -9.24
N LEU A 16 2.21 10.71 -8.08
CA LEU A 16 3.59 10.80 -7.59
C LEU A 16 4.58 10.20 -8.59
N LYS A 17 4.32 8.99 -9.07
CA LYS A 17 5.23 8.26 -9.97
C LYS A 17 5.38 8.93 -11.33
N TYR A 18 4.28 9.27 -11.96
CA TYR A 18 4.28 9.64 -13.38
C TYR A 18 4.19 11.14 -13.65
N THR A 19 3.89 11.93 -12.63
CA THR A 19 3.82 13.39 -12.77
C THR A 19 4.91 14.08 -11.95
N CYS A 20 5.19 13.58 -10.74
CA CYS A 20 6.19 14.18 -9.86
C CYS A 20 7.55 13.48 -9.92
N ASN A 21 7.70 12.36 -10.64
CA ASN A 21 8.90 11.52 -10.65
C ASN A 21 9.35 11.09 -9.24
N ALA A 22 8.39 10.86 -8.37
CA ALA A 22 8.61 10.48 -6.98
C ALA A 22 8.04 9.08 -6.72
N HIS A 23 8.59 8.36 -5.74
CA HIS A 23 8.06 7.05 -5.41
C HIS A 23 8.26 6.68 -3.93
N VAL A 24 7.40 5.81 -3.46
CA VAL A 24 7.49 5.11 -2.19
C VAL A 24 7.72 3.63 -2.48
N SER A 25 8.75 3.04 -1.88
CA SER A 25 9.06 1.63 -2.06
C SER A 25 9.65 1.00 -0.80
N TRP A 26 9.76 -0.32 -0.79
CA TRP A 26 10.43 -1.06 0.28
C TRP A 26 11.91 -0.72 0.42
N LEU A 27 12.57 -0.45 -0.70
CA LEU A 27 14.01 -0.15 -0.75
C LEU A 27 14.34 1.29 -0.37
N GLY A 28 13.33 2.15 -0.32
CA GLY A 28 13.47 3.55 0.03
C GLY A 28 12.46 4.43 -0.69
N ASN A 29 12.34 5.63 -0.19
CA ASN A 29 11.46 6.64 -0.75
C ASN A 29 12.28 7.69 -1.48
N GLN A 30 11.85 8.07 -2.68
CA GLN A 30 12.31 9.26 -3.36
C GLN A 30 11.15 10.25 -3.39
N LEU A 31 11.19 11.24 -2.51
CA LEU A 31 10.13 12.26 -2.33
C LEU A 31 10.70 13.68 -2.47
N ASN A 32 11.70 13.86 -3.33
CA ASN A 32 12.21 15.18 -3.66
C ASN A 32 11.21 15.90 -4.57
N LEU A 33 10.16 16.42 -3.96
CA LEU A 33 9.07 17.10 -4.65
C LEU A 33 9.41 18.58 -4.88
N PRO A 34 9.03 19.13 -6.03
CA PRO A 34 9.16 20.57 -6.27
C PRO A 34 8.22 21.36 -5.35
N GLU A 35 8.61 22.59 -5.01
CA GLU A 35 7.79 23.50 -4.20
C GLU A 35 6.37 23.68 -4.78
N ASN A 36 6.30 23.83 -6.10
CA ASN A 36 5.04 23.86 -6.84
C ASN A 36 4.81 22.50 -7.52
N LEU A 37 3.82 21.77 -7.03
CA LEU A 37 3.49 20.46 -7.57
C LEU A 37 2.96 20.58 -9.02
N PRO A 38 3.51 19.81 -9.98
CA PRO A 38 3.11 19.87 -11.37
C PRO A 38 1.68 19.37 -11.57
N LEU A 39 0.95 20.00 -12.47
CA LEU A 39 -0.37 19.53 -12.88
C LEU A 39 -0.21 18.36 -13.89
N PRO A 40 -1.06 17.33 -13.81
CA PRO A 40 -1.09 16.28 -14.82
C PRO A 40 -1.39 16.86 -16.20
N GLN A 41 -0.57 16.52 -17.21
CA GLN A 41 -0.75 17.00 -18.59
C GLN A 41 -2.04 16.48 -19.24
N LYS A 42 -2.53 15.32 -18.80
CA LYS A 42 -3.76 14.70 -19.29
C LYS A 42 -4.47 13.94 -18.19
N THR A 43 -5.77 13.80 -18.33
CA THR A 43 -6.56 12.94 -17.46
C THR A 43 -6.25 11.48 -17.76
N ILE A 44 -5.83 10.73 -16.74
CA ILE A 44 -5.62 9.29 -16.83
C ILE A 44 -6.79 8.61 -16.11
N ARG A 45 -7.41 7.65 -16.77
CA ARG A 45 -8.47 6.81 -16.19
C ARG A 45 -8.08 5.35 -16.34
N ASN A 46 -7.95 4.67 -15.23
CA ASN A 46 -7.67 3.24 -15.16
C ASN A 46 -8.77 2.53 -14.39
N THR A 47 -9.15 1.36 -14.85
CA THR A 47 -10.08 0.46 -14.17
C THR A 47 -9.38 -0.86 -13.91
N ILE A 48 -9.46 -1.33 -12.67
CA ILE A 48 -8.90 -2.62 -12.29
C ILE A 48 -10.03 -3.64 -12.32
N ASN A 49 -9.91 -4.65 -13.16
CA ASN A 49 -10.95 -5.67 -13.36
C ASN A 49 -10.98 -6.74 -12.25
N GLY A 50 -9.88 -6.92 -11.53
CA GLY A 50 -9.80 -7.87 -10.42
C GLY A 50 -10.55 -7.35 -9.17
N LYS A 51 -11.57 -8.08 -8.71
CA LYS A 51 -12.31 -7.76 -7.49
C LYS A 51 -11.41 -7.81 -6.26
N TYR A 52 -10.56 -8.83 -6.17
CA TYR A 52 -9.64 -9.05 -5.06
C TYR A 52 -8.19 -8.90 -5.54
N ARG A 53 -7.41 -8.14 -4.79
CA ARG A 53 -5.98 -7.92 -5.02
C ARG A 53 -5.26 -8.29 -3.75
N VAL A 54 -4.78 -9.52 -3.77
CA VAL A 54 -4.16 -10.18 -2.61
C VAL A 54 -2.71 -9.78 -2.49
N TYR A 55 -2.25 -9.59 -1.28
CA TYR A 55 -0.88 -9.30 -0.95
C TYR A 55 -0.45 -9.99 0.34
N MET A 56 0.83 -10.31 0.41
CA MET A 56 1.50 -11.11 1.43
C MET A 56 1.11 -12.60 1.36
N ASN A 57 1.95 -13.43 1.93
CA ASN A 57 1.72 -14.85 2.14
C ASN A 57 1.91 -15.19 3.62
N TYR A 58 1.53 -16.39 4.01
CA TYR A 58 1.62 -16.83 5.40
C TYR A 58 3.05 -16.86 5.95
N CYS A 59 4.06 -17.05 5.08
CA CYS A 59 5.45 -17.06 5.50
C CYS A 59 5.95 -15.67 5.92
N THR A 60 5.39 -14.60 5.36
CA THR A 60 5.84 -13.22 5.58
C THR A 60 5.90 -12.87 7.06
N VAL A 61 4.93 -13.34 7.85
CA VAL A 61 4.80 -13.06 9.29
C VAL A 61 6.01 -13.56 10.06
N SER A 62 6.45 -14.79 9.79
CA SER A 62 7.55 -15.42 10.53
C SER A 62 8.95 -15.09 9.97
N TYR A 63 9.02 -14.42 8.83
CA TYR A 63 10.27 -14.04 8.16
C TYR A 63 10.43 -12.53 8.07
N THR A 64 9.94 -11.94 7.00
CA THR A 64 10.14 -10.50 6.72
C THR A 64 9.49 -9.61 7.79
N ALA A 65 8.31 -9.98 8.27
CA ALA A 65 7.55 -9.17 9.21
C ALA A 65 7.70 -9.60 10.69
N ALA A 66 8.57 -10.56 10.99
CA ALA A 66 8.70 -11.17 12.32
C ALA A 66 8.96 -10.15 13.45
N TYR A 67 9.65 -9.05 13.13
CA TYR A 67 10.03 -8.01 14.08
C TYR A 67 9.41 -6.65 13.77
N TRP A 68 8.38 -6.60 12.92
CA TRP A 68 7.72 -5.35 12.61
C TRP A 68 6.89 -4.88 13.80
N ASP A 69 7.17 -3.67 14.24
CA ASP A 69 6.35 -2.93 15.18
C ASP A 69 5.13 -2.29 14.49
N TRP A 70 4.30 -1.63 15.28
CA TRP A 70 3.10 -0.99 14.76
C TRP A 70 3.41 0.11 13.74
N GLU A 71 4.46 0.89 13.94
CA GLU A 71 4.86 1.95 13.01
C GLU A 71 5.24 1.37 11.64
N ARG A 72 5.99 0.25 11.63
CA ARG A 72 6.32 -0.44 10.38
C ARG A 72 5.08 -1.04 9.71
N TRP A 73 4.13 -1.57 10.48
CA TRP A 73 2.87 -2.08 9.96
C TRP A 73 2.00 -0.97 9.35
N GLN A 74 1.93 0.22 9.96
CA GLN A 74 1.22 1.36 9.39
C GLN A 74 1.78 1.73 8.01
N ARG A 75 3.10 1.80 7.88
CA ARG A 75 3.75 2.06 6.59
C ARG A 75 3.41 1.01 5.54
N GLU A 76 3.32 -0.26 5.94
CA GLU A 76 2.95 -1.34 5.02
C GLU A 76 1.49 -1.25 4.59
N ILE A 77 0.58 -0.90 5.49
CA ILE A 77 -0.84 -0.69 5.17
C ILE A 77 -1.00 0.47 4.18
N ASP A 78 -0.28 1.56 4.39
CA ASP A 78 -0.27 2.69 3.46
C ASP A 78 0.29 2.30 2.09
N PHE A 79 1.40 1.55 2.08
CA PHE A 79 1.98 1.00 0.86
C PHE A 79 1.00 0.10 0.11
N MET A 80 0.29 -0.78 0.81
CA MET A 80 -0.76 -1.63 0.22
C MET A 80 -1.87 -0.78 -0.42
N ALA A 81 -2.38 0.22 0.28
CA ALA A 81 -3.42 1.11 -0.24
C ALA A 81 -2.95 1.89 -1.48
N MET A 82 -1.71 2.39 -1.46
CA MET A 82 -1.09 3.09 -2.60
C MET A 82 -0.87 2.17 -3.82
N ASN A 83 -0.75 0.87 -3.60
CA ASN A 83 -0.57 -0.13 -4.66
C ASN A 83 -1.85 -0.92 -4.97
N SER A 84 -3.00 -0.39 -4.58
CA SER A 84 -4.33 -0.93 -4.90
C SER A 84 -4.64 -2.28 -4.25
N ILE A 85 -3.90 -2.69 -3.23
CA ILE A 85 -4.18 -3.91 -2.49
C ILE A 85 -5.45 -3.71 -1.65
N ASN A 86 -6.39 -4.64 -1.73
CA ASN A 86 -7.64 -4.58 -0.96
C ASN A 86 -7.95 -5.87 -0.18
N MET A 87 -7.03 -6.83 -0.23
CA MET A 87 -7.17 -8.12 0.45
C MET A 87 -5.79 -8.60 0.94
N PRO A 88 -5.21 -7.94 1.95
CA PRO A 88 -3.98 -8.43 2.55
C PRO A 88 -4.25 -9.70 3.36
N LEU A 89 -3.31 -10.63 3.35
CA LEU A 89 -3.32 -11.77 4.26
C LEU A 89 -2.80 -11.32 5.63
N ALA A 90 -3.71 -11.09 6.56
CA ALA A 90 -3.40 -10.65 7.92
C ALA A 90 -3.31 -11.86 8.85
N THR A 91 -2.19 -12.56 8.83
CA THR A 91 -1.96 -13.74 9.70
C THR A 91 -1.33 -13.38 11.03
N VAL A 92 -0.89 -12.12 11.22
CA VAL A 92 -0.20 -11.66 12.42
C VAL A 92 -1.15 -11.66 13.61
N GLY A 93 -0.79 -12.40 14.66
CA GLY A 93 -1.57 -12.45 15.90
C GLY A 93 -2.76 -13.41 15.87
N LEU A 94 -2.99 -14.13 14.77
CA LEU A 94 -4.03 -15.16 14.74
C LEU A 94 -3.72 -16.32 15.69
N GLU A 95 -2.45 -16.63 15.88
CA GLU A 95 -2.00 -17.62 16.86
C GLU A 95 -2.38 -17.20 18.30
N LEU A 96 -2.25 -15.92 18.63
CA LEU A 96 -2.64 -15.39 19.93
C LEU A 96 -4.16 -15.46 20.13
N TYR A 97 -4.93 -15.20 19.08
CA TYR A 97 -6.40 -15.32 19.10
C TYR A 97 -6.85 -16.77 19.29
N GLY A 98 -6.12 -17.73 18.73
CA GLY A 98 -6.35 -19.16 18.94
C GLY A 98 -6.08 -19.59 20.39
N ILE A 99 -5.05 -19.07 21.02
CA ILE A 99 -4.67 -19.41 22.39
C ILE A 99 -5.62 -18.79 23.45
N THR A 100 -6.18 -17.64 23.19
CA THR A 100 -7.04 -16.92 24.17
C THR A 100 -8.52 -17.33 24.12
N ARG A 101 -8.92 -18.19 23.20
CA ARG A 101 -10.30 -18.67 23.05
C ARG A 101 -10.56 -20.09 23.56
N TYR A 102 -9.55 -20.75 24.15
CA TYR A 102 -9.70 -22.08 24.76
C TYR A 102 -9.42 -22.05 26.25
#